data_0a12c2e0fc6e65ba80a7d2aa49f83eef
#
_entry.id   0a12c2e0fc6e65ba80a7d2aa49f83eef
#
_cell.length_a   1.000
_cell.length_b   1.000
_cell.length_c   1.000
_cell.angle_alpha   90.00
_cell.angle_beta   90.00
_cell.angle_gamma   90.00
#
_symmetry.space_group_name_H-M   'P 1'
#
loop_
_entity.id
_entity.type
_entity.pdbx_description
1 polymer ?
#
loop_
_entity_poly.entity_id
_entity_poly.type
_entity_poly.pdbx_seq_one_letter_code
_entity_poly.pdbx_strand_id
1 'polypeptide(L)'
;MTQKLNLRIRHIILSTIFILIGTTHIQAETNELNKTQSDSILISYLKEYGIETTNHNELKLLKSGKEKFIDLFQKIEEAKHHIHLEYFNFRNDSIANTLFELLGKKAQEGVEVRAIFDAFGNASNNQPLKKKHLKAIREKGIEIVKFDPIKFPWINHVFHRDHRKIVVIDGTIGYTGGMNIADYYINGLPEIGEWRDMHVRIEGEAVSHLQDIFLDMWNKCTKQDIGGNAYYPYRTSSSAVPSEENEVAIVDRYPKKNAKTMRRVYAKAIESAERNVQIINPYFTPTRIIKKAIKKAVEKGVNVEIMIPGKSDIKFTPDAALYIANQLRKKGANIYIYNGGFHHSKIMMIDSTYCTVGSTNLNSRSLHYDYEVNAFIFDKETTDELITMFKEDQEDSTLLTAEFYKKRSLWKKFVGWFAHLLTPFL
;
A
#
# COMPACT_ATOMS: atom_id res chain seq x y z
N MET A 1 -35.31 50.25 -17.73
CA MET A 1 -33.86 50.00 -17.53
C MET A 1 -33.58 48.62 -16.91
N THR A 2 -34.43 48.13 -16.07
CA THR A 2 -34.31 46.82 -15.35
C THR A 2 -34.40 45.56 -16.22
N GLN A 3 -35.20 45.54 -17.28
CA GLN A 3 -35.34 44.37 -18.17
C GLN A 3 -34.08 44.07 -19.02
N LYS A 4 -33.36 45.10 -19.49
CA LYS A 4 -32.09 44.92 -20.25
C LYS A 4 -30.92 44.46 -19.39
N LEU A 5 -30.94 44.76 -18.08
CA LEU A 5 -29.92 44.31 -17.14
C LEU A 5 -30.08 42.81 -16.83
N ASN A 6 -31.32 42.35 -16.62
CA ASN A 6 -31.60 40.92 -16.39
C ASN A 6 -31.27 40.00 -17.60
N LEU A 7 -31.42 40.53 -18.82
CA LEU A 7 -31.06 39.76 -20.02
C LEU A 7 -29.53 39.61 -20.17
N ARG A 8 -28.77 40.65 -19.85
CA ARG A 8 -27.28 40.59 -19.86
C ARG A 8 -26.72 39.67 -18.79
N ILE A 9 -27.30 39.69 -17.59
CA ILE A 9 -26.88 38.77 -16.50
C ILE A 9 -27.19 37.30 -16.87
N ARG A 10 -28.33 37.01 -17.45
CA ARG A 10 -28.67 35.65 -17.93
C ARG A 10 -27.73 35.19 -19.05
N HIS A 11 -27.31 36.04 -19.98
CA HIS A 11 -26.34 35.67 -21.03
C HIS A 11 -24.94 35.45 -20.47
N ILE A 12 -24.51 36.21 -19.47
CA ILE A 12 -23.21 36.00 -18.79
C ILE A 12 -23.23 34.68 -18.03
N ILE A 13 -24.28 34.37 -17.29
CA ILE A 13 -24.41 33.11 -16.55
C ILE A 13 -24.46 31.91 -17.51
N LEU A 14 -25.22 31.98 -18.59
CA LEU A 14 -25.26 30.93 -19.60
C LEU A 14 -23.91 30.71 -20.31
N SER A 15 -23.20 31.78 -20.67
CA SER A 15 -21.88 31.66 -21.28
C SER A 15 -20.83 31.10 -20.30
N THR A 16 -20.89 31.47 -19.02
CA THR A 16 -19.99 30.91 -18.00
C THR A 16 -20.27 29.42 -17.74
N ILE A 17 -21.54 29.01 -17.72
CA ILE A 17 -21.92 27.60 -17.59
C ILE A 17 -21.48 26.79 -18.84
N PHE A 18 -21.63 27.36 -20.05
CA PHE A 18 -21.14 26.68 -21.28
C PHE A 18 -19.61 26.59 -21.33
N ILE A 19 -18.87 27.58 -20.81
CA ILE A 19 -17.42 27.53 -20.72
C ILE A 19 -17.00 26.49 -19.68
N LEU A 20 -17.64 26.42 -18.50
CA LEU A 20 -17.35 25.39 -17.48
C LEU A 20 -17.67 23.97 -18.01
N ILE A 21 -18.79 23.76 -18.66
CA ILE A 21 -19.16 22.44 -19.24
C ILE A 21 -18.22 22.08 -20.40
N GLY A 22 -17.82 23.06 -21.21
CA GLY A 22 -16.85 22.85 -22.29
C GLY A 22 -15.45 22.50 -21.78
N THR A 23 -15.00 23.12 -20.69
CA THR A 23 -13.69 22.83 -20.09
C THR A 23 -13.68 21.47 -19.39
N THR A 24 -14.74 21.09 -18.68
CA THR A 24 -14.85 19.77 -18.06
C THR A 24 -14.94 18.64 -19.12
N HIS A 25 -15.63 18.85 -20.24
CA HIS A 25 -15.66 17.88 -21.33
C HIS A 25 -14.32 17.75 -22.06
N ILE A 26 -13.62 18.86 -22.30
CA ILE A 26 -12.28 18.84 -22.92
C ILE A 26 -11.26 18.19 -21.98
N GLN A 27 -11.37 18.42 -20.67
CA GLN A 27 -10.47 17.82 -19.69
C GLN A 27 -10.73 16.32 -19.49
N ALA A 28 -11.99 15.89 -19.52
CA ALA A 28 -12.36 14.47 -19.51
C ALA A 28 -11.92 13.74 -20.80
N GLU A 29 -12.08 14.35 -21.98
CA GLU A 29 -11.59 13.81 -23.25
C GLU A 29 -10.05 13.79 -23.31
N THR A 30 -9.35 14.78 -22.75
CA THR A 30 -7.88 14.78 -22.70
C THR A 30 -7.33 13.73 -21.71
N ASN A 31 -8.03 13.44 -20.62
CA ASN A 31 -7.65 12.37 -19.70
C ASN A 31 -7.90 10.97 -20.30
N GLU A 32 -8.97 10.75 -21.06
CA GLU A 32 -9.15 9.50 -21.81
C GLU A 32 -8.11 9.32 -22.94
N LEU A 33 -7.74 10.40 -23.63
CA LEU A 33 -6.71 10.38 -24.69
C LEU A 33 -5.28 10.13 -24.17
N ASN A 34 -5.03 10.34 -22.87
CA ASN A 34 -3.71 10.12 -22.25
C ASN A 34 -3.53 8.73 -21.60
N LYS A 35 -4.59 7.91 -21.52
CA LYS A 35 -4.46 6.55 -21.01
C LYS A 35 -3.69 5.69 -22.01
N THR A 36 -2.64 5.06 -21.51
CA THR A 36 -1.90 4.08 -22.32
C THR A 36 -2.70 2.80 -22.47
N GLN A 37 -2.32 1.95 -23.41
CA GLN A 37 -2.95 0.64 -23.57
C GLN A 37 -2.79 -0.21 -22.29
N SER A 38 -1.67 -0.09 -21.57
CA SER A 38 -1.43 -0.82 -20.32
C SER A 38 -2.41 -0.45 -19.21
N ASP A 39 -2.74 0.85 -19.04
CA ASP A 39 -3.71 1.33 -18.05
C ASP A 39 -5.11 0.77 -18.34
N SER A 40 -5.58 0.94 -19.59
CA SER A 40 -6.90 0.49 -20.02
C SER A 40 -7.07 -1.02 -19.85
N ILE A 41 -6.02 -1.80 -20.12
CA ILE A 41 -6.01 -3.25 -19.94
C ILE A 41 -6.14 -3.61 -18.46
N LEU A 42 -5.41 -2.91 -17.57
CA LEU A 42 -5.48 -3.21 -16.14
C LEU A 42 -6.80 -2.77 -15.53
N ILE A 43 -7.31 -1.57 -15.87
CA ILE A 43 -8.61 -1.06 -15.39
C ILE A 43 -9.74 -2.01 -15.81
N SER A 44 -9.76 -2.44 -17.07
CA SER A 44 -10.75 -3.41 -17.56
C SER A 44 -10.67 -4.73 -16.79
N TYR A 45 -9.45 -5.19 -16.50
CA TYR A 45 -9.23 -6.41 -15.73
C TYR A 45 -9.67 -6.28 -14.27
N LEU A 46 -9.47 -5.12 -13.63
CA LEU A 46 -9.96 -4.85 -12.28
C LEU A 46 -11.50 -4.92 -12.23
N LYS A 47 -12.18 -4.34 -13.22
CA LYS A 47 -13.65 -4.40 -13.35
C LYS A 47 -14.19 -5.83 -13.45
N GLU A 48 -13.47 -6.74 -14.13
CA GLU A 48 -13.84 -8.18 -14.19
C GLU A 48 -13.84 -8.84 -12.80
N TYR A 49 -13.09 -8.29 -11.83
CA TYR A 49 -13.04 -8.74 -10.43
C TYR A 49 -13.98 -7.96 -9.52
N GLY A 50 -14.83 -7.08 -10.06
CA GLY A 50 -15.70 -6.19 -9.29
C GLY A 50 -14.93 -5.13 -8.49
N ILE A 51 -13.72 -4.79 -8.94
CA ILE A 51 -12.91 -3.71 -8.36
C ILE A 51 -13.08 -2.49 -9.25
N GLU A 52 -13.76 -1.49 -8.71
CA GLU A 52 -13.99 -0.23 -9.40
C GLU A 52 -12.86 0.76 -9.10
N THR A 53 -12.59 1.64 -10.06
CA THR A 53 -11.74 2.81 -9.88
C THR A 53 -12.60 4.01 -9.47
N THR A 54 -12.00 4.93 -8.72
CA THR A 54 -12.58 6.22 -8.36
C THR A 54 -11.71 7.33 -8.92
N ASN A 55 -12.29 8.45 -9.33
CA ASN A 55 -11.58 9.47 -10.13
C ASN A 55 -11.23 10.75 -9.35
N HIS A 56 -11.93 11.04 -8.26
CA HIS A 56 -11.72 12.27 -7.49
C HIS A 56 -10.90 11.98 -6.24
N ASN A 57 -9.56 11.95 -6.40
CA ASN A 57 -8.66 11.70 -5.30
C ASN A 57 -7.46 12.64 -5.35
N GLU A 58 -7.11 13.24 -4.20
CA GLU A 58 -5.82 13.88 -3.96
C GLU A 58 -4.86 12.86 -3.37
N LEU A 59 -3.61 12.86 -3.83
CA LEU A 59 -2.60 11.88 -3.46
C LEU A 59 -1.37 12.55 -2.85
N LYS A 60 -0.80 11.95 -1.83
CA LYS A 60 0.49 12.35 -1.28
C LYS A 60 1.34 11.13 -0.95
N LEU A 61 2.47 10.99 -1.62
CA LEU A 61 3.47 10.00 -1.27
C LEU A 61 4.19 10.39 0.04
N LEU A 62 4.41 9.42 0.90
CA LEU A 62 5.11 9.55 2.17
C LEU A 62 6.29 8.59 2.15
N LYS A 63 7.47 9.13 1.80
CA LYS A 63 8.67 8.38 1.42
C LYS A 63 9.53 7.94 2.60
N SER A 64 9.16 8.35 3.80
CA SER A 64 9.87 8.02 5.04
C SER A 64 8.94 7.91 6.22
N GLY A 65 9.37 7.22 7.28
CA GLY A 65 8.62 7.20 8.55
C GLY A 65 8.44 8.60 9.14
N LYS A 66 9.43 9.48 8.97
CA LYS A 66 9.34 10.86 9.46
C LYS A 66 8.20 11.62 8.77
N GLU A 67 8.14 11.56 7.43
CA GLU A 67 7.05 12.19 6.68
C GLU A 67 5.69 11.60 7.06
N LYS A 68 5.60 10.26 7.11
CA LYS A 68 4.35 9.58 7.47
C LYS A 68 3.85 10.00 8.84
N PHE A 69 4.68 9.99 9.88
CA PHE A 69 4.20 10.25 11.23
C PHE A 69 3.89 11.73 11.47
N ILE A 70 4.61 12.66 10.84
CA ILE A 70 4.27 14.09 10.88
C ILE A 70 2.89 14.31 10.24
N ASP A 71 2.70 13.81 9.03
CA ASP A 71 1.45 13.96 8.26
C ASP A 71 0.27 13.27 8.98
N LEU A 72 0.45 12.03 9.41
CA LEU A 72 -0.58 11.26 10.11
C LEU A 72 -1.01 11.92 11.42
N PHE A 73 -0.07 12.40 12.24
CA PHE A 73 -0.40 12.99 13.53
C PHE A 73 -1.14 14.31 13.35
N GLN A 74 -0.72 15.13 12.38
CA GLN A 74 -1.45 16.35 12.02
C GLN A 74 -2.89 16.05 11.61
N LYS A 75 -3.11 15.05 10.74
CA LYS A 75 -4.46 14.69 10.28
C LYS A 75 -5.31 14.07 11.39
N ILE A 76 -4.71 13.35 12.33
CA ILE A 76 -5.41 12.87 13.54
C ILE A 76 -5.85 14.06 14.43
N GLU A 77 -5.03 15.09 14.59
CA GLU A 77 -5.41 16.28 15.35
C GLU A 77 -6.64 17.00 14.75
N GLU A 78 -6.78 17.00 13.43
CA GLU A 78 -7.87 17.60 12.67
C GLU A 78 -9.17 16.77 12.72
N ALA A 79 -9.13 15.50 13.12
CA ALA A 79 -10.26 14.56 13.11
C ALA A 79 -11.45 15.04 13.95
N LYS A 80 -12.67 14.82 13.44
CA LYS A 80 -13.93 15.30 14.05
C LYS A 80 -14.95 14.21 14.34
N HIS A 81 -14.96 13.12 13.59
CA HIS A 81 -15.97 12.09 13.68
C HIS A 81 -15.40 10.74 14.12
N HIS A 82 -14.45 10.16 13.36
CA HIS A 82 -13.87 8.87 13.67
C HIS A 82 -12.43 8.71 13.17
N ILE A 83 -11.67 7.85 13.86
CA ILE A 83 -10.33 7.43 13.47
C ILE A 83 -10.29 5.91 13.57
N HIS A 84 -10.07 5.25 12.44
CA HIS A 84 -9.96 3.80 12.31
C HIS A 84 -8.53 3.42 11.91
N LEU A 85 -7.93 2.47 12.64
CA LEU A 85 -6.56 2.01 12.41
C LEU A 85 -6.51 0.48 12.32
N GLU A 86 -5.93 -0.05 11.25
CA GLU A 86 -5.67 -1.48 11.05
C GLU A 86 -4.20 -1.69 10.73
N TYR A 87 -3.47 -2.41 11.60
CA TYR A 87 -2.04 -2.61 11.46
C TYR A 87 -1.62 -4.04 11.77
N PHE A 88 -0.56 -4.52 11.14
CA PHE A 88 0.06 -5.78 11.51
C PHE A 88 0.62 -5.74 12.94
N ASN A 89 1.28 -4.63 13.31
CA ASN A 89 1.67 -4.39 14.70
C ASN A 89 1.71 -2.91 15.07
N PHE A 90 1.45 -2.65 16.35
CA PHE A 90 1.85 -1.45 17.07
C PHE A 90 2.99 -1.85 18.00
N ARG A 91 4.17 -1.30 17.79
CA ARG A 91 5.29 -1.55 18.69
C ARG A 91 5.14 -0.67 19.94
N ASN A 92 5.45 -1.23 21.14
CA ASN A 92 5.40 -0.44 22.37
C ASN A 92 6.66 0.41 22.51
N ASP A 93 6.78 1.43 21.68
CA ASP A 93 7.90 2.37 21.58
C ASP A 93 7.41 3.84 21.57
N SER A 94 8.31 4.78 21.34
CA SER A 94 8.02 6.21 21.44
C SER A 94 6.91 6.67 20.50
N ILE A 95 7.00 6.31 19.21
CA ILE A 95 6.02 6.70 18.19
C ILE A 95 4.63 6.11 18.51
N ALA A 96 4.54 4.84 18.88
CA ALA A 96 3.26 4.25 19.19
C ALA A 96 2.66 4.84 20.48
N ASN A 97 3.47 5.14 21.48
CA ASN A 97 2.99 5.78 22.70
C ASN A 97 2.49 7.21 22.40
N THR A 98 3.21 8.00 21.62
CA THR A 98 2.77 9.34 21.17
C THR A 98 1.44 9.24 20.39
N LEU A 99 1.32 8.27 19.49
CA LEU A 99 0.08 8.02 18.77
C LEU A 99 -1.09 7.73 19.73
N PHE A 100 -0.93 6.82 20.70
CA PHE A 100 -1.99 6.47 21.64
C PHE A 100 -2.35 7.59 22.61
N GLU A 101 -1.41 8.50 22.97
CA GLU A 101 -1.75 9.70 23.70
C GLU A 101 -2.61 10.65 22.86
N LEU A 102 -2.24 10.89 21.61
CA LEU A 102 -3.02 11.71 20.68
C LEU A 102 -4.41 11.14 20.43
N LEU A 103 -4.51 9.85 20.15
CA LEU A 103 -5.79 9.16 19.96
C LEU A 103 -6.67 9.22 21.21
N GLY A 104 -6.07 9.09 22.40
CA GLY A 104 -6.80 9.23 23.67
C GLY A 104 -7.34 10.64 23.86
N LYS A 105 -6.60 11.69 23.50
CA LYS A 105 -7.09 13.07 23.50
C LYS A 105 -8.30 13.21 22.55
N LYS A 106 -8.23 12.69 21.34
CA LYS A 106 -9.34 12.72 20.37
C LYS A 106 -10.56 11.95 20.86
N ALA A 107 -10.38 10.81 21.53
CA ALA A 107 -11.48 10.07 22.14
C ALA A 107 -12.17 10.88 23.26
N GLN A 108 -11.42 11.62 24.06
CA GLN A 108 -11.98 12.52 25.08
C GLN A 108 -12.72 13.73 24.46
N GLU A 109 -12.35 14.14 23.25
CA GLU A 109 -13.06 15.16 22.46
C GLU A 109 -14.35 14.62 21.81
N GLY A 110 -14.65 13.32 21.97
CA GLY A 110 -15.85 12.68 21.41
C GLY A 110 -15.65 12.02 20.05
N VAL A 111 -14.42 11.94 19.55
CA VAL A 111 -14.09 11.23 18.30
C VAL A 111 -14.11 9.71 18.56
N GLU A 112 -14.77 8.93 17.70
CA GLU A 112 -14.76 7.48 17.77
C GLU A 112 -13.40 6.92 17.34
N VAL A 113 -12.66 6.26 18.23
CA VAL A 113 -11.34 5.72 17.92
C VAL A 113 -11.34 4.19 18.02
N ARG A 114 -11.11 3.53 16.88
CA ARG A 114 -11.06 2.06 16.78
C ARG A 114 -9.75 1.60 16.17
N ALA A 115 -9.11 0.61 16.78
CA ALA A 115 -7.84 0.06 16.33
C ALA A 115 -7.86 -1.47 16.28
N ILE A 116 -7.37 -2.05 15.20
CA ILE A 116 -7.15 -3.50 15.03
C ILE A 116 -5.65 -3.74 14.87
N PHE A 117 -5.14 -4.80 15.49
CA PHE A 117 -3.80 -5.27 15.21
C PHE A 117 -3.72 -6.80 15.19
N ASP A 118 -2.81 -7.32 14.37
CA ASP A 118 -2.60 -8.76 14.26
C ASP A 118 -1.96 -9.33 15.53
N ALA A 119 -2.54 -10.41 16.07
CA ALA A 119 -2.05 -11.01 17.30
C ALA A 119 -0.66 -11.62 17.16
N PHE A 120 -0.35 -12.24 15.98
CA PHE A 120 0.96 -12.81 15.70
C PHE A 120 1.97 -11.69 15.40
N GLY A 121 1.60 -10.69 14.60
CA GLY A 121 2.42 -9.51 14.34
C GLY A 121 2.87 -8.81 15.62
N ASN A 122 1.93 -8.66 16.57
CA ASN A 122 2.28 -8.12 17.88
C ASN A 122 3.21 -9.04 18.67
N ALA A 123 2.96 -10.36 18.67
CA ALA A 123 3.75 -11.31 19.47
C ALA A 123 5.17 -11.51 18.91
N SER A 124 5.34 -11.34 17.60
CA SER A 124 6.63 -11.56 16.90
C SER A 124 7.60 -10.37 17.02
N ASN A 125 7.13 -9.19 17.43
CA ASN A 125 8.02 -8.05 17.61
C ASN A 125 8.68 -8.06 19.02
N ASN A 126 9.85 -7.40 19.14
CA ASN A 126 10.62 -7.38 20.37
C ASN A 126 10.09 -6.42 21.46
N GLN A 127 9.12 -5.57 21.12
CA GLN A 127 8.43 -4.65 22.04
C GLN A 127 6.90 -4.77 21.89
N PRO A 128 6.29 -5.92 22.24
CA PRO A 128 4.86 -6.15 22.00
C PRO A 128 3.98 -5.37 22.98
N LEU A 129 2.79 -4.99 22.53
CA LEU A 129 1.73 -4.52 23.42
C LEU A 129 1.27 -5.66 24.31
N LYS A 130 1.57 -5.58 25.61
CA LYS A 130 1.15 -6.55 26.65
C LYS A 130 -0.24 -6.19 27.18
N LYS A 131 -0.85 -7.11 27.96
CA LYS A 131 -2.19 -6.90 28.56
C LYS A 131 -2.30 -5.56 29.32
N LYS A 132 -1.26 -5.18 30.08
CA LYS A 132 -1.23 -3.91 30.84
C LYS A 132 -1.28 -2.68 29.93
N HIS A 133 -0.57 -2.72 28.78
CA HIS A 133 -0.57 -1.63 27.81
C HIS A 133 -1.94 -1.49 27.12
N LEU A 134 -2.56 -2.61 26.74
CA LEU A 134 -3.89 -2.61 26.15
C LEU A 134 -4.96 -2.11 27.12
N LYS A 135 -4.82 -2.40 28.43
CA LYS A 135 -5.70 -1.86 29.46
C LYS A 135 -5.59 -0.33 29.51
N ALA A 136 -4.36 0.19 29.61
CA ALA A 136 -4.09 1.64 29.65
C ALA A 136 -4.60 2.36 28.39
N ILE A 137 -4.46 1.75 27.20
CA ILE A 137 -4.99 2.30 25.94
C ILE A 137 -6.52 2.39 25.98
N ARG A 138 -7.19 1.34 26.46
CA ARG A 138 -8.67 1.33 26.58
C ARG A 138 -9.18 2.34 27.61
N GLU A 139 -8.44 2.55 28.69
CA GLU A 139 -8.77 3.56 29.72
C GLU A 139 -8.73 5.00 29.17
N LYS A 140 -8.07 5.23 28.02
CA LYS A 140 -8.09 6.51 27.27
C LYS A 140 -9.32 6.67 26.38
N GLY A 141 -10.22 5.69 26.31
CA GLY A 141 -11.40 5.72 25.44
C GLY A 141 -11.18 5.10 24.05
N ILE A 142 -10.05 4.44 23.82
CA ILE A 142 -9.72 3.82 22.53
C ILE A 142 -10.24 2.36 22.53
N GLU A 143 -11.08 2.03 21.55
CA GLU A 143 -11.47 0.64 21.29
C GLU A 143 -10.33 -0.07 20.54
N ILE A 144 -9.58 -0.96 21.19
CA ILE A 144 -8.49 -1.71 20.57
C ILE A 144 -8.69 -3.21 20.71
N VAL A 145 -8.60 -3.93 19.58
CA VAL A 145 -8.80 -5.37 19.48
C VAL A 145 -7.68 -6.09 18.76
N LYS A 146 -7.53 -7.39 19.07
CA LYS A 146 -6.58 -8.28 18.40
C LYS A 146 -7.27 -9.07 17.31
N PHE A 147 -6.74 -9.01 16.10
CA PHE A 147 -7.11 -9.95 15.06
C PHE A 147 -6.54 -11.34 15.35
N ASP A 148 -7.39 -12.34 15.27
CA ASP A 148 -7.12 -13.79 15.29
C ASP A 148 -6.02 -14.24 16.27
N PRO A 149 -6.28 -14.15 17.61
CA PRO A 149 -5.36 -14.65 18.62
C PRO A 149 -5.11 -16.15 18.45
N ILE A 150 -3.83 -16.55 18.43
CA ILE A 150 -3.46 -17.97 18.38
C ILE A 150 -3.81 -18.62 19.71
N LYS A 151 -4.66 -19.65 19.67
CA LYS A 151 -5.07 -20.43 20.83
C LYS A 151 -4.70 -21.89 20.64
N PHE A 152 -3.96 -22.46 21.60
CA PHE A 152 -3.70 -23.90 21.61
C PHE A 152 -5.02 -24.67 21.79
N PRO A 153 -5.25 -25.80 21.07
CA PRO A 153 -4.38 -26.47 20.09
C PRO A 153 -4.53 -25.97 18.62
N TRP A 154 -5.26 -24.89 18.37
CA TRP A 154 -5.63 -24.39 17.03
C TRP A 154 -4.50 -23.58 16.40
N ILE A 155 -3.35 -24.21 16.17
CA ILE A 155 -2.18 -23.56 15.56
C ILE A 155 -2.36 -23.23 14.06
N ASN A 156 -3.40 -23.75 13.41
CA ASN A 156 -3.73 -23.46 12.01
C ASN A 156 -4.06 -21.98 11.75
N HIS A 157 -4.41 -21.21 12.78
CA HIS A 157 -4.60 -19.76 12.69
C HIS A 157 -3.31 -18.98 12.41
N VAL A 158 -2.14 -19.62 12.43
CA VAL A 158 -0.85 -18.98 12.06
C VAL A 158 -0.80 -18.54 10.59
N PHE A 159 -1.55 -19.17 9.70
CA PHE A 159 -1.42 -18.98 8.26
C PHE A 159 -2.11 -17.74 7.70
N HIS A 160 -3.17 -17.24 8.32
CA HIS A 160 -3.93 -16.10 7.78
C HIS A 160 -3.76 -14.88 8.68
N ARG A 161 -2.70 -14.10 8.42
CA ARG A 161 -2.39 -12.91 9.21
C ARG A 161 -2.87 -11.64 8.53
N ASP A 162 -3.24 -10.69 9.36
CA ASP A 162 -3.62 -9.37 8.87
C ASP A 162 -2.37 -8.50 8.67
N HIS A 163 -1.92 -8.44 7.43
CA HIS A 163 -0.72 -7.67 7.07
C HIS A 163 -1.05 -6.30 6.47
N ARG A 164 -2.31 -5.88 6.49
CA ARG A 164 -2.74 -4.56 6.04
C ARG A 164 -2.21 -3.46 6.94
N LYS A 165 -2.10 -2.26 6.39
CA LYS A 165 -1.83 -1.02 7.09
C LYS A 165 -2.82 0.00 6.54
N ILE A 166 -3.85 0.27 7.31
CA ILE A 166 -4.93 1.17 6.93
C ILE A 166 -5.14 2.18 8.07
N VAL A 167 -5.28 3.45 7.72
CA VAL A 167 -5.91 4.44 8.58
C VAL A 167 -7.01 5.11 7.79
N VAL A 168 -8.16 5.31 8.39
CA VAL A 168 -9.24 6.14 7.87
C VAL A 168 -9.60 7.20 8.90
N ILE A 169 -9.63 8.45 8.50
CA ILE A 169 -9.99 9.60 9.32
C ILE A 169 -11.22 10.24 8.70
N ASP A 170 -12.31 10.34 9.47
CA ASP A 170 -13.57 10.97 9.10
C ASP A 170 -14.19 10.47 7.77
N GLY A 171 -13.73 9.31 7.26
CA GLY A 171 -14.16 8.76 5.98
C GLY A 171 -13.69 9.55 4.75
N THR A 172 -12.86 10.57 4.95
CA THR A 172 -12.37 11.48 3.89
C THR A 172 -10.88 11.33 3.62
N ILE A 173 -10.11 10.92 4.61
CA ILE A 173 -8.66 10.76 4.53
C ILE A 173 -8.31 9.30 4.80
N GLY A 174 -7.55 8.70 3.89
CA GLY A 174 -7.08 7.33 4.00
C GLY A 174 -5.57 7.22 3.88
N TYR A 175 -4.97 6.25 4.59
CA TYR A 175 -3.55 5.91 4.46
C TYR A 175 -3.40 4.42 4.19
N THR A 176 -2.50 4.07 3.29
CA THR A 176 -2.04 2.69 3.11
C THR A 176 -0.58 2.63 2.67
N GLY A 177 0.07 1.47 2.81
CA GLY A 177 1.47 1.30 2.43
C GLY A 177 2.18 0.21 3.22
N GLY A 178 3.51 0.26 3.28
CA GLY A 178 4.33 -0.78 3.92
C GLY A 178 4.60 -0.57 5.42
N MET A 179 4.54 0.66 5.93
CA MET A 179 4.98 1.03 7.28
C MET A 179 4.00 0.62 8.37
N ASN A 180 4.46 -0.06 9.40
CA ASN A 180 3.74 -0.19 10.67
C ASN A 180 3.92 1.06 11.57
N ILE A 181 3.54 0.96 12.84
CA ILE A 181 3.75 2.01 13.84
C ILE A 181 4.94 1.59 14.72
N ALA A 182 6.12 2.14 14.42
CA ALA A 182 7.35 1.84 15.15
C ALA A 182 8.46 2.88 14.91
N ASP A 183 9.30 3.09 15.93
CA ASP A 183 10.40 4.06 15.91
C ASP A 183 11.44 3.79 14.82
N TYR A 184 11.65 2.52 14.44
CA TYR A 184 12.69 2.16 13.47
C TYR A 184 12.42 2.68 12.05
N TYR A 185 11.19 3.07 11.72
CA TYR A 185 10.90 3.76 10.45
C TYR A 185 11.48 5.18 10.39
N ILE A 186 11.82 5.77 11.56
CA ILE A 186 12.47 7.08 11.64
C ILE A 186 13.98 6.91 11.91
N ASN A 187 14.33 6.05 12.88
CA ASN A 187 15.67 5.96 13.43
C ASN A 187 16.53 4.84 12.81
N GLY A 188 15.92 3.98 11.98
CA GLY A 188 16.58 2.76 11.54
C GLY A 188 16.80 1.75 12.67
N LEU A 189 17.63 0.74 12.39
CA LEU A 189 18.11 -0.23 13.37
C LEU A 189 19.64 -0.31 13.31
N PRO A 190 20.36 -0.44 14.46
CA PRO A 190 21.83 -0.46 14.48
C PRO A 190 22.44 -1.52 13.56
N GLU A 191 21.84 -2.71 13.48
CA GLU A 191 22.38 -3.84 12.73
C GLU A 191 22.06 -3.75 11.21
N ILE A 192 21.05 -2.97 10.85
CA ILE A 192 20.50 -2.91 9.48
C ILE A 192 20.86 -1.56 8.83
N GLY A 193 20.83 -0.48 9.60
CA GLY A 193 20.93 0.90 9.14
C GLY A 193 19.55 1.51 8.94
N GLU A 194 19.40 2.35 7.93
CA GLU A 194 18.14 2.99 7.58
C GLU A 194 17.05 1.96 7.25
N TRP A 195 15.82 2.25 7.69
CA TRP A 195 14.64 1.47 7.34
C TRP A 195 13.75 2.31 6.42
N ARG A 196 13.91 2.09 5.11
CA ARG A 196 13.20 2.83 4.08
C ARG A 196 11.92 2.13 3.68
N ASP A 197 10.81 2.83 3.67
CA ASP A 197 9.50 2.28 3.30
C ASP A 197 8.60 3.37 2.72
N MET A 198 7.48 2.99 2.10
CA MET A 198 6.55 3.86 1.40
C MET A 198 5.15 3.76 1.97
N HIS A 199 4.48 4.92 2.08
CA HIS A 199 3.04 5.06 2.30
C HIS A 199 2.45 6.03 1.29
N VAL A 200 1.14 6.00 1.13
CA VAL A 200 0.36 7.00 0.42
C VAL A 200 -0.78 7.48 1.31
N ARG A 201 -0.98 8.80 1.38
CA ARG A 201 -2.21 9.42 1.84
C ARG A 201 -3.10 9.63 0.63
N ILE A 202 -4.37 9.31 0.78
CA ILE A 202 -5.43 9.48 -0.21
C ILE A 202 -6.51 10.33 0.45
N GLU A 203 -6.91 11.43 -0.16
CA GLU A 203 -8.09 12.19 0.20
C GLU A 203 -9.07 12.09 -0.97
N GLY A 204 -10.28 11.56 -0.76
CA GLY A 204 -11.25 11.40 -1.84
C GLY A 204 -12.05 10.10 -1.81
N GLU A 205 -12.67 9.81 -2.95
CA GLU A 205 -13.65 8.71 -3.09
C GLU A 205 -13.07 7.33 -2.75
N ALA A 206 -11.78 7.08 -3.07
CA ALA A 206 -11.12 5.80 -2.81
C ALA A 206 -11.04 5.45 -1.32
N VAL A 207 -11.14 6.44 -0.43
CA VAL A 207 -11.16 6.23 1.03
C VAL A 207 -12.34 5.38 1.46
N SER A 208 -13.47 5.47 0.74
CA SER A 208 -14.64 4.64 0.99
C SER A 208 -14.34 3.13 0.89
N HIS A 209 -13.44 2.72 0.02
CA HIS A 209 -13.03 1.32 -0.10
C HIS A 209 -12.10 0.88 1.05
N LEU A 210 -11.22 1.77 1.53
CA LEU A 210 -10.42 1.50 2.74
C LEU A 210 -11.32 1.38 3.98
N GLN A 211 -12.37 2.20 4.06
CA GLN A 211 -13.37 2.17 5.12
C GLN A 211 -14.16 0.85 5.11
N ASP A 212 -14.58 0.37 3.93
CA ASP A 212 -15.25 -0.94 3.79
C ASP A 212 -14.37 -2.08 4.33
N ILE A 213 -13.08 -2.08 3.97
CA ILE A 213 -12.12 -3.08 4.40
C ILE A 213 -11.99 -3.08 5.92
N PHE A 214 -11.81 -1.90 6.53
CA PHE A 214 -11.69 -1.76 7.97
C PHE A 214 -12.96 -2.24 8.69
N LEU A 215 -14.13 -1.78 8.28
CA LEU A 215 -15.39 -2.13 8.95
C LEU A 215 -15.74 -3.63 8.82
N ASP A 216 -15.47 -4.25 7.65
CA ASP A 216 -15.63 -5.70 7.47
C ASP A 216 -14.73 -6.48 8.47
N MET A 217 -13.48 -6.01 8.65
CA MET A 217 -12.55 -6.61 9.61
C MET A 217 -12.93 -6.33 11.06
N TRP A 218 -13.33 -5.09 11.39
CA TRP A 218 -13.78 -4.71 12.72
C TRP A 218 -14.98 -5.55 13.18
N ASN A 219 -16.03 -5.59 12.36
CA ASN A 219 -17.25 -6.32 12.64
C ASN A 219 -17.00 -7.83 12.78
N LYS A 220 -16.09 -8.37 11.96
CA LYS A 220 -15.64 -9.76 12.08
C LYS A 220 -14.95 -10.03 13.43
N CYS A 221 -14.09 -9.14 13.90
CA CYS A 221 -13.32 -9.30 15.14
C CYS A 221 -14.18 -9.13 16.39
N THR A 222 -15.09 -8.16 16.37
CA THR A 222 -15.88 -7.74 17.57
C THR A 222 -17.26 -8.35 17.65
N LYS A 223 -17.81 -8.84 16.52
CA LYS A 223 -19.20 -9.24 16.36
C LYS A 223 -20.20 -8.09 16.53
N GLN A 224 -19.70 -6.86 16.38
CA GLN A 224 -20.53 -5.66 16.24
C GLN A 224 -21.04 -5.57 14.80
N ASP A 225 -21.97 -4.67 14.57
CA ASP A 225 -22.48 -4.30 13.23
C ASP A 225 -22.34 -2.79 13.07
N ILE A 226 -21.09 -2.34 13.07
CA ILE A 226 -20.76 -0.93 12.87
C ILE A 226 -20.83 -0.61 11.37
N GLY A 227 -21.57 0.44 11.03
CA GLY A 227 -21.76 0.90 9.65
C GLY A 227 -22.69 2.10 9.59
N GLY A 228 -23.10 2.45 8.37
CA GLY A 228 -24.00 3.57 8.12
C GLY A 228 -23.33 4.76 7.44
N ASN A 229 -24.17 5.67 6.93
CA ASN A 229 -23.76 6.75 6.05
C ASN A 229 -22.73 7.71 6.66
N ALA A 230 -22.71 7.85 7.99
CA ALA A 230 -21.77 8.74 8.69
C ALA A 230 -20.29 8.37 8.44
N TYR A 231 -20.00 7.13 8.08
CA TYR A 231 -18.64 6.67 7.77
C TYR A 231 -18.26 6.87 6.29
N TYR A 232 -19.19 7.33 5.44
CA TYR A 232 -19.02 7.42 3.99
C TYR A 232 -19.47 8.78 3.43
N PRO A 233 -18.81 9.89 3.80
CA PRO A 233 -19.23 11.23 3.41
C PRO A 233 -19.25 11.44 1.89
N TYR A 234 -18.34 10.83 1.14
CA TYR A 234 -18.34 10.93 -0.33
C TYR A 234 -19.48 10.15 -1.00
N ARG A 235 -19.93 9.04 -0.43
CA ARG A 235 -21.09 8.28 -0.96
C ARG A 235 -22.42 8.99 -0.72
N THR A 236 -22.47 9.87 0.28
CA THR A 236 -23.68 10.59 0.66
C THR A 236 -23.70 12.04 0.17
N SER A 237 -22.68 12.47 -0.58
CA SER A 237 -22.48 13.84 -1.01
C SER A 237 -22.44 14.86 0.14
N SER A 238 -22.07 14.40 1.34
CA SER A 238 -21.94 15.26 2.53
C SER A 238 -20.61 16.01 2.57
N SER A 239 -19.64 15.62 1.74
CA SER A 239 -18.36 16.30 1.57
C SER A 239 -18.14 16.63 0.10
N ALA A 240 -17.48 17.77 -0.16
CA ALA A 240 -17.01 18.08 -1.50
C ALA A 240 -15.87 17.12 -1.86
N VAL A 241 -15.94 16.52 -3.05
CA VAL A 241 -14.85 15.72 -3.60
C VAL A 241 -13.67 16.63 -3.96
N PRO A 242 -12.42 16.15 -3.88
CA PRO A 242 -11.27 16.89 -4.36
C PRO A 242 -11.41 17.31 -5.81
N SER A 243 -10.80 18.44 -6.16
CA SER A 243 -10.75 18.93 -7.55
C SER A 243 -9.75 18.12 -8.40
N GLU A 244 -8.82 17.41 -7.78
CA GLU A 244 -7.87 16.53 -8.45
C GLU A 244 -8.59 15.30 -8.99
N GLU A 245 -8.25 14.92 -10.23
CA GLU A 245 -8.89 13.80 -10.94
C GLU A 245 -7.95 12.60 -11.02
N ASN A 246 -7.33 12.22 -9.89
CA ASN A 246 -6.46 11.05 -9.87
C ASN A 246 -7.31 9.78 -9.75
N GLU A 247 -7.14 8.87 -10.72
CA GLU A 247 -7.85 7.59 -10.75
C GLU A 247 -7.14 6.57 -9.84
N VAL A 248 -7.89 5.99 -8.89
CA VAL A 248 -7.36 5.05 -7.90
C VAL A 248 -8.27 3.83 -7.78
N ALA A 249 -7.67 2.64 -7.74
CA ALA A 249 -8.32 1.40 -7.35
C ALA A 249 -7.73 0.84 -6.06
N ILE A 250 -8.56 0.54 -5.08
CA ILE A 250 -8.12 -0.18 -3.87
C ILE A 250 -8.30 -1.67 -4.11
N VAL A 251 -7.20 -2.39 -4.16
CA VAL A 251 -7.19 -3.84 -4.34
C VAL A 251 -6.95 -4.51 -2.99
N ASP A 252 -7.95 -5.23 -2.52
CA ASP A 252 -7.92 -6.00 -1.29
C ASP A 252 -7.63 -7.48 -1.57
N ARG A 253 -6.89 -8.10 -0.69
CA ARG A 253 -6.79 -9.55 -0.59
C ARG A 253 -7.39 -10.06 0.71
N TYR A 254 -8.47 -10.81 0.57
CA TYR A 254 -9.13 -11.51 1.67
C TYR A 254 -9.00 -13.03 1.43
N PRO A 255 -8.30 -13.80 2.29
CA PRO A 255 -7.94 -15.20 2.03
C PRO A 255 -9.09 -16.13 1.63
N LYS A 256 -10.30 -15.87 2.12
CA LYS A 256 -11.49 -16.70 1.86
C LYS A 256 -12.41 -16.16 0.77
N LYS A 257 -12.44 -14.82 0.57
CA LYS A 257 -13.37 -14.17 -0.39
C LYS A 257 -12.74 -14.04 -1.78
N ASN A 258 -11.51 -13.46 -1.86
CA ASN A 258 -10.85 -13.11 -3.11
C ASN A 258 -9.37 -13.59 -3.17
N ALA A 259 -9.10 -14.77 -2.68
CA ALA A 259 -7.77 -15.35 -2.43
C ALA A 259 -6.77 -15.27 -3.60
N LYS A 260 -7.25 -15.13 -4.83
CA LYS A 260 -6.41 -15.11 -6.04
C LYS A 260 -6.24 -13.72 -6.65
N THR A 261 -7.03 -12.74 -6.22
CA THR A 261 -7.14 -11.43 -6.87
C THR A 261 -5.80 -10.71 -6.91
N MET A 262 -5.21 -10.43 -5.76
CA MET A 262 -3.95 -9.65 -5.69
C MET A 262 -2.85 -10.20 -6.62
N ARG A 263 -2.56 -11.51 -6.55
CA ARG A 263 -1.51 -12.11 -7.39
C ARG A 263 -1.83 -12.09 -8.88
N ARG A 264 -3.13 -12.11 -9.27
CA ARG A 264 -3.55 -12.02 -10.66
C ARG A 264 -3.50 -10.60 -11.17
N VAL A 265 -3.89 -9.62 -10.34
CA VAL A 265 -3.77 -8.19 -10.66
C VAL A 265 -2.31 -7.82 -10.89
N TYR A 266 -1.40 -8.21 -9.98
CA TYR A 266 0.04 -8.00 -10.18
C TYR A 266 0.58 -8.66 -11.45
N ALA A 267 0.18 -9.91 -11.71
CA ALA A 267 0.61 -10.60 -12.93
C ALA A 267 0.08 -9.90 -14.19
N LYS A 268 -1.18 -9.46 -14.17
CA LYS A 268 -1.80 -8.73 -15.29
C LYS A 268 -1.13 -7.39 -15.52
N ALA A 269 -0.84 -6.62 -14.46
CA ALA A 269 -0.12 -5.37 -14.54
C ALA A 269 1.26 -5.54 -15.22
N ILE A 270 2.03 -6.55 -14.81
CA ILE A 270 3.33 -6.87 -15.42
C ILE A 270 3.17 -7.33 -16.89
N GLU A 271 2.15 -8.15 -17.20
CA GLU A 271 1.90 -8.67 -18.55
C GLU A 271 1.38 -7.58 -19.52
N SER A 272 0.69 -6.53 -19.00
CA SER A 272 0.19 -5.41 -19.81
C SER A 272 1.26 -4.37 -20.14
N ALA A 273 2.38 -4.37 -19.44
CA ALA A 273 3.46 -3.42 -19.68
C ALA A 273 3.97 -3.47 -21.13
N GLU A 274 4.25 -2.29 -21.68
CA GLU A 274 4.73 -2.08 -23.04
C GLU A 274 6.21 -1.68 -23.09
N ARG A 275 6.68 -0.93 -22.08
CA ARG A 275 8.03 -0.35 -22.05
C ARG A 275 8.84 -0.71 -20.83
N ASN A 276 8.28 -0.47 -19.63
CA ASN A 276 9.03 -0.56 -18.38
C ASN A 276 8.19 -1.20 -17.28
N VAL A 277 8.84 -2.06 -16.49
CA VAL A 277 8.35 -2.55 -15.20
C VAL A 277 9.44 -2.32 -14.17
N GLN A 278 9.17 -1.51 -13.15
CA GLN A 278 10.08 -1.28 -12.04
C GLN A 278 9.45 -1.75 -10.75
N ILE A 279 10.16 -2.57 -9.97
CA ILE A 279 9.65 -3.20 -8.74
C ILE A 279 10.64 -2.97 -7.61
N ILE A 280 10.15 -2.50 -6.45
CA ILE A 280 10.88 -2.57 -5.17
C ILE A 280 10.10 -3.49 -4.24
N ASN A 281 10.75 -4.53 -3.71
CA ASN A 281 10.09 -5.44 -2.79
C ASN A 281 11.09 -6.11 -1.82
N PRO A 282 10.83 -6.08 -0.47
CA PRO A 282 11.80 -6.53 0.54
C PRO A 282 11.97 -8.05 0.58
N TYR A 283 10.89 -8.79 0.40
CA TYR A 283 10.89 -10.26 0.50
C TYR A 283 10.54 -10.87 -0.84
N PHE A 284 11.43 -10.63 -1.82
CA PHE A 284 11.19 -10.97 -3.22
C PHE A 284 11.38 -12.48 -3.49
N THR A 285 10.34 -13.24 -3.19
CA THR A 285 10.25 -14.67 -3.52
C THR A 285 8.96 -14.97 -4.30
N PRO A 286 8.79 -14.35 -5.50
CA PRO A 286 7.53 -14.30 -6.22
C PRO A 286 6.99 -15.68 -6.58
N THR A 287 5.67 -15.79 -6.58
CA THR A 287 4.95 -17.00 -6.97
C THR A 287 5.15 -17.32 -8.45
N ARG A 288 4.78 -18.54 -8.86
CA ARG A 288 4.95 -18.99 -10.25
C ARG A 288 4.27 -18.07 -11.27
N ILE A 289 3.07 -17.52 -10.96
CA ILE A 289 2.34 -16.64 -11.86
C ILE A 289 3.10 -15.33 -12.09
N ILE A 290 3.65 -14.72 -11.03
CA ILE A 290 4.43 -13.49 -11.12
C ILE A 290 5.74 -13.73 -11.89
N LYS A 291 6.47 -14.81 -11.59
CA LYS A 291 7.69 -15.18 -12.34
C LYS A 291 7.42 -15.38 -13.83
N LYS A 292 6.25 -15.97 -14.16
CA LYS A 292 5.83 -16.16 -15.56
C LYS A 292 5.51 -14.83 -16.23
N ALA A 293 4.83 -13.90 -15.53
CA ALA A 293 4.52 -12.57 -16.03
C ALA A 293 5.80 -11.76 -16.32
N ILE A 294 6.75 -11.73 -15.36
CA ILE A 294 8.06 -11.09 -15.55
C ILE A 294 8.80 -11.66 -16.77
N LYS A 295 8.85 -13.00 -16.89
CA LYS A 295 9.51 -13.64 -18.04
C LYS A 295 8.85 -13.21 -19.36
N LYS A 296 7.53 -13.20 -19.43
CA LYS A 296 6.80 -12.78 -20.64
C LYS A 296 7.05 -11.32 -21.00
N ALA A 297 7.08 -10.42 -20.00
CA ALA A 297 7.39 -9.01 -20.21
C ALA A 297 8.79 -8.83 -20.83
N VAL A 298 9.80 -9.50 -20.25
CA VAL A 298 11.17 -9.50 -20.81
C VAL A 298 11.21 -10.07 -22.24
N GLU A 299 10.52 -11.16 -22.51
CA GLU A 299 10.43 -11.79 -23.84
C GLU A 299 9.76 -10.89 -24.89
N LYS A 300 8.89 -9.96 -24.46
CA LYS A 300 8.31 -8.90 -25.31
C LYS A 300 9.24 -7.71 -25.53
N GLY A 301 10.40 -7.65 -24.87
CA GLY A 301 11.32 -6.53 -24.94
C GLY A 301 11.07 -5.42 -23.90
N VAL A 302 10.17 -5.66 -22.93
CA VAL A 302 9.93 -4.72 -21.83
C VAL A 302 11.16 -4.68 -20.92
N ASN A 303 11.64 -3.48 -20.57
CA ASN A 303 12.70 -3.30 -19.59
C ASN A 303 12.16 -3.59 -18.18
N VAL A 304 12.60 -4.70 -17.59
CA VAL A 304 12.18 -5.11 -16.25
C VAL A 304 13.32 -4.90 -15.27
N GLU A 305 13.12 -4.01 -14.30
CA GLU A 305 14.06 -3.63 -13.27
C GLU A 305 13.50 -3.99 -11.89
N ILE A 306 14.27 -4.72 -11.10
CA ILE A 306 13.83 -5.20 -9.77
C ILE A 306 14.88 -4.83 -8.74
N MET A 307 14.47 -4.07 -7.72
CA MET A 307 15.32 -3.74 -6.59
C MET A 307 14.94 -4.58 -5.37
N ILE A 308 15.94 -5.22 -4.80
CA ILE A 308 15.83 -6.01 -3.57
C ILE A 308 16.84 -5.49 -2.53
N PRO A 309 16.53 -5.56 -1.23
CA PRO A 309 17.49 -5.11 -0.22
C PRO A 309 18.67 -6.07 -0.08
N GLY A 310 19.85 -5.52 0.14
CA GLY A 310 21.07 -6.27 0.48
C GLY A 310 21.10 -6.75 1.93
N LYS A 311 20.39 -6.05 2.82
CA LYS A 311 20.20 -6.40 4.23
C LYS A 311 18.72 -6.65 4.51
N SER A 312 18.40 -7.42 5.56
CA SER A 312 17.03 -7.69 5.98
C SER A 312 16.98 -7.98 7.47
N ASP A 313 15.81 -7.78 8.07
CA ASP A 313 15.47 -8.19 9.44
C ASP A 313 15.41 -9.72 9.61
N ILE A 314 15.23 -10.46 8.52
CA ILE A 314 15.24 -11.94 8.49
C ILE A 314 16.50 -12.42 7.78
N LYS A 315 17.43 -13.05 8.52
CA LYS A 315 18.80 -13.35 8.08
C LYS A 315 18.94 -14.14 6.77
N PHE A 316 18.01 -15.04 6.44
CA PHE A 316 18.11 -15.90 5.25
C PHE A 316 17.29 -15.42 4.05
N THR A 317 16.41 -14.41 4.22
CA THR A 317 15.57 -13.90 3.12
C THR A 317 16.37 -13.24 1.99
N PRO A 318 17.47 -12.51 2.23
CA PRO A 318 18.29 -11.98 1.16
C PRO A 318 18.90 -13.07 0.26
N ASP A 319 19.33 -14.18 0.84
CA ASP A 319 19.93 -15.28 0.06
C ASP A 319 18.89 -15.98 -0.80
N ALA A 320 17.67 -16.19 -0.29
CA ALA A 320 16.55 -16.74 -1.04
C ALA A 320 16.11 -15.81 -2.18
N ALA A 321 15.94 -14.51 -1.87
CA ALA A 321 15.60 -13.51 -2.86
C ALA A 321 16.66 -13.43 -3.98
N LEU A 322 17.93 -13.44 -3.62
CA LEU A 322 19.03 -13.38 -4.57
C LEU A 322 19.13 -14.62 -5.48
N TYR A 323 18.78 -15.80 -4.94
CA TYR A 323 18.72 -17.02 -5.76
C TYR A 323 17.67 -16.89 -6.87
N ILE A 324 16.45 -16.44 -6.52
CA ILE A 324 15.34 -16.26 -7.48
C ILE A 324 15.65 -15.10 -8.43
N ALA A 325 16.11 -13.97 -7.91
CA ALA A 325 16.50 -12.79 -8.69
C ALA A 325 17.55 -13.15 -9.75
N ASN A 326 18.55 -13.98 -9.41
CA ASN A 326 19.52 -14.44 -10.40
C ASN A 326 18.90 -15.33 -11.49
N GLN A 327 17.83 -16.06 -11.20
CA GLN A 327 17.10 -16.81 -12.24
C GLN A 327 16.40 -15.84 -13.21
N LEU A 328 15.79 -14.77 -12.70
CA LEU A 328 15.14 -13.74 -13.53
C LEU A 328 16.17 -12.91 -14.32
N ARG A 329 17.32 -12.58 -13.70
CA ARG A 329 18.45 -11.95 -14.40
C ARG A 329 18.89 -12.76 -15.62
N LYS A 330 19.00 -14.10 -15.48
CA LYS A 330 19.33 -15.00 -16.60
C LYS A 330 18.27 -14.99 -17.71
N LYS A 331 17.09 -14.47 -17.44
CA LYS A 331 16.00 -14.29 -18.42
C LYS A 331 15.97 -12.89 -19.01
N GLY A 332 16.85 -11.97 -18.56
CA GLY A 332 17.00 -10.62 -19.09
C GLY A 332 16.48 -9.51 -18.17
N ALA A 333 15.98 -9.80 -16.98
CA ALA A 333 15.63 -8.75 -16.01
C ALA A 333 16.89 -8.12 -15.39
N ASN A 334 16.86 -6.82 -15.14
CA ASN A 334 17.89 -6.08 -14.42
C ASN A 334 17.58 -6.13 -12.92
N ILE A 335 18.55 -6.57 -12.13
CA ILE A 335 18.36 -6.72 -10.68
C ILE A 335 19.33 -5.82 -9.95
N TYR A 336 18.79 -4.98 -9.06
CA TYR A 336 19.56 -4.07 -8.21
C TYR A 336 19.49 -4.54 -6.74
N ILE A 337 20.65 -4.54 -6.07
CA ILE A 337 20.78 -4.89 -4.66
C ILE A 337 21.03 -3.59 -3.92
N TYR A 338 20.02 -3.10 -3.20
CA TYR A 338 20.09 -1.84 -2.46
C TYR A 338 21.03 -1.97 -1.24
N ASN A 339 21.97 -1.04 -1.09
CA ASN A 339 23.00 -1.07 -0.05
C ASN A 339 22.78 -0.06 1.10
N GLY A 340 21.90 0.94 0.92
CA GLY A 340 21.65 2.02 1.87
C GLY A 340 20.97 1.63 3.18
N GLY A 341 20.59 0.35 3.32
CA GLY A 341 19.91 -0.16 4.51
C GLY A 341 18.89 -1.24 4.16
N PHE A 342 17.73 -1.25 4.83
CA PHE A 342 16.63 -2.15 4.50
C PHE A 342 15.53 -1.42 3.74
N HIS A 343 15.47 -1.65 2.43
CA HIS A 343 14.40 -1.10 1.60
C HIS A 343 13.15 -1.97 1.71
N HIS A 344 12.23 -1.54 2.57
CA HIS A 344 11.03 -2.32 2.92
C HIS A 344 9.79 -1.92 2.10
N SER A 345 9.91 -1.04 1.09
CA SER A 345 8.79 -0.63 0.23
C SER A 345 8.24 -1.78 -0.62
N LYS A 346 6.95 -1.76 -0.86
CA LYS A 346 6.22 -2.69 -1.73
C LYS A 346 5.53 -1.85 -2.80
N ILE A 347 6.31 -1.52 -3.83
CA ILE A 347 5.88 -0.65 -4.93
C ILE A 347 6.22 -1.28 -6.27
N MET A 348 5.42 -0.95 -7.27
CA MET A 348 5.66 -1.29 -8.66
C MET A 348 5.18 -0.13 -9.54
N MET A 349 5.98 0.24 -10.52
CA MET A 349 5.67 1.25 -11.53
C MET A 349 5.64 0.60 -12.90
N ILE A 350 4.66 0.97 -13.72
CA ILE A 350 4.44 0.43 -15.06
C ILE A 350 4.38 1.59 -16.06
N ASP A 351 5.22 1.54 -17.07
CA ASP A 351 5.23 2.41 -18.25
C ASP A 351 5.26 3.92 -17.99
N SER A 352 5.56 4.35 -16.76
CA SER A 352 5.46 5.74 -16.28
C SER A 352 4.02 6.29 -16.33
N THR A 353 3.02 5.43 -16.20
CA THR A 353 1.61 5.81 -16.31
C THR A 353 0.80 5.45 -15.07
N TYR A 354 1.12 4.32 -14.44
CA TYR A 354 0.51 3.94 -13.17
C TYR A 354 1.49 3.21 -12.25
N CYS A 355 1.15 3.23 -10.97
CA CYS A 355 1.94 2.56 -9.96
C CYS A 355 1.05 1.84 -8.94
N THR A 356 1.66 1.07 -8.04
CA THR A 356 0.99 0.54 -6.86
C THR A 356 1.85 0.73 -5.62
N VAL A 357 1.18 1.17 -4.54
CA VAL A 357 1.74 1.33 -3.20
C VAL A 357 0.85 0.55 -2.23
N GLY A 358 1.44 -0.28 -1.36
CA GLY A 358 0.62 -1.03 -0.41
C GLY A 358 1.41 -1.93 0.53
N SER A 359 0.72 -2.92 1.07
CA SER A 359 1.27 -3.83 2.06
C SER A 359 1.85 -5.12 1.48
N THR A 360 1.56 -5.44 0.20
CA THR A 360 1.78 -6.76 -0.39
C THR A 360 3.24 -7.04 -0.70
N ASN A 361 3.83 -8.02 -0.02
CA ASN A 361 5.11 -8.59 -0.43
C ASN A 361 4.92 -9.53 -1.62
N LEU A 362 5.87 -9.50 -2.57
CA LEU A 362 5.88 -10.44 -3.68
C LEU A 362 6.47 -11.79 -3.24
N ASN A 363 5.83 -12.40 -2.24
CA ASN A 363 6.16 -13.74 -1.74
C ASN A 363 4.92 -14.62 -1.63
N SER A 364 5.13 -15.90 -1.33
CA SER A 364 4.00 -16.84 -1.22
C SER A 364 3.10 -16.53 -0.04
N ARG A 365 3.65 -16.04 1.06
CA ARG A 365 2.88 -15.73 2.26
C ARG A 365 1.84 -14.64 1.98
N SER A 366 2.27 -13.47 1.52
CA SER A 366 1.37 -12.34 1.17
C SER A 366 0.38 -12.72 0.07
N LEU A 367 0.84 -13.43 -0.97
CA LEU A 367 0.01 -13.69 -2.15
C LEU A 367 -0.93 -14.90 -2.00
N HIS A 368 -0.78 -15.74 -0.96
CA HIS A 368 -1.60 -16.95 -0.76
C HIS A 368 -2.33 -17.00 0.58
N TYR A 369 -1.81 -16.34 1.62
CA TYR A 369 -2.30 -16.55 2.99
C TYR A 369 -2.75 -15.28 3.69
N ASP A 370 -1.97 -14.18 3.64
CA ASP A 370 -2.24 -13.00 4.45
C ASP A 370 -3.34 -12.10 3.85
N TYR A 371 -3.97 -11.29 4.69
CA TYR A 371 -4.79 -10.16 4.26
C TYR A 371 -3.84 -9.03 3.84
N GLU A 372 -4.06 -8.46 2.68
CA GLU A 372 -3.23 -7.42 2.09
C GLU A 372 -4.09 -6.34 1.44
N VAL A 373 -3.56 -5.15 1.30
CA VAL A 373 -4.20 -4.05 0.58
C VAL A 373 -3.17 -3.25 -0.20
N ASN A 374 -3.52 -2.88 -1.44
CA ASN A 374 -2.73 -1.99 -2.28
C ASN A 374 -3.62 -0.94 -2.93
N ALA A 375 -3.14 0.29 -3.01
CA ALA A 375 -3.63 1.28 -3.94
C ALA A 375 -2.94 1.08 -5.29
N PHE A 376 -3.72 0.94 -6.36
CA PHE A 376 -3.28 1.07 -7.74
C PHE A 376 -3.67 2.46 -8.20
N ILE A 377 -2.70 3.25 -8.56
CA ILE A 377 -2.79 4.69 -8.81
C ILE A 377 -2.48 4.94 -10.29
N PHE A 378 -3.48 5.36 -11.04
CA PHE A 378 -3.39 5.65 -12.47
C PHE A 378 -3.15 7.15 -12.67
N ASP A 379 -2.01 7.60 -12.16
CA ASP A 379 -1.53 8.96 -12.22
C ASP A 379 -0.07 9.02 -12.62
N LYS A 380 0.21 9.80 -13.65
CA LYS A 380 1.55 9.93 -14.21
C LYS A 380 2.51 10.66 -13.25
N GLU A 381 2.05 11.72 -12.59
CA GLU A 381 2.89 12.53 -11.71
C GLU A 381 3.36 11.71 -10.51
N THR A 382 2.45 11.05 -9.82
CA THR A 382 2.76 10.12 -8.72
C THR A 382 3.70 8.99 -9.18
N THR A 383 3.48 8.46 -10.39
CA THR A 383 4.31 7.38 -10.93
C THR A 383 5.71 7.87 -11.25
N ASP A 384 5.86 9.04 -11.86
CA ASP A 384 7.16 9.66 -12.17
C ASP A 384 7.95 10.02 -10.90
N GLU A 385 7.27 10.44 -9.83
CA GLU A 385 7.89 10.66 -8.51
C GLU A 385 8.51 9.38 -7.94
N LEU A 386 7.80 8.25 -8.03
CA LEU A 386 8.32 6.94 -7.62
C LEU A 386 9.47 6.45 -8.53
N ILE A 387 9.40 6.71 -9.82
CA ILE A 387 10.48 6.36 -10.76
C ILE A 387 11.74 7.19 -10.48
N THR A 388 11.57 8.46 -10.13
CA THR A 388 12.69 9.33 -9.75
C THR A 388 13.36 8.78 -8.50
N MET A 389 12.59 8.44 -7.47
CA MET A 389 13.10 7.80 -6.26
C MET A 389 13.79 6.45 -6.57
N PHE A 390 13.24 5.65 -7.47
CA PHE A 390 13.86 4.38 -7.87
C PHE A 390 15.24 4.59 -8.50
N LYS A 391 15.39 5.62 -9.33
CA LYS A 391 16.67 5.97 -9.97
C LYS A 391 17.70 6.48 -8.96
N GLU A 392 17.28 7.30 -8.00
CA GLU A 392 18.13 7.73 -6.89
C GLU A 392 18.63 6.52 -6.08
N ASP A 393 17.72 5.58 -5.77
CA ASP A 393 18.07 4.35 -5.06
C ASP A 393 18.96 3.40 -5.87
N GLN A 394 18.95 3.49 -7.19
CA GLN A 394 19.88 2.75 -8.05
C GLN A 394 21.33 3.20 -7.84
N GLU A 395 21.59 4.47 -7.54
CA GLU A 395 22.93 5.00 -7.26
C GLU A 395 23.55 4.32 -6.03
N ASP A 396 22.71 4.02 -5.03
CA ASP A 396 23.10 3.29 -3.82
C ASP A 396 22.97 1.75 -3.97
N SER A 397 22.83 1.25 -5.18
CA SER A 397 22.60 -0.16 -5.44
C SER A 397 23.75 -0.82 -6.21
N THR A 398 23.90 -2.11 -6.02
CA THR A 398 24.80 -2.95 -6.81
C THR A 398 24.01 -3.73 -7.85
N LEU A 399 24.35 -3.57 -9.14
CA LEU A 399 23.76 -4.37 -10.20
C LEU A 399 24.19 -5.85 -10.05
N LEU A 400 23.23 -6.74 -10.02
CA LEU A 400 23.47 -8.18 -9.97
C LEU A 400 23.96 -8.69 -11.32
N THR A 401 25.28 -8.84 -11.48
CA THR A 401 25.90 -9.43 -12.67
C THR A 401 26.12 -10.93 -12.51
N ALA A 402 26.45 -11.61 -13.63
CA ALA A 402 26.85 -13.02 -13.61
C ALA A 402 28.12 -13.22 -12.75
N GLU A 403 29.05 -12.28 -12.84
CA GLU A 403 30.31 -12.30 -12.10
C GLU A 403 30.07 -12.11 -10.60
N PHE A 404 29.24 -11.11 -10.21
CA PHE A 404 28.84 -10.91 -8.82
C PHE A 404 28.26 -12.21 -8.22
N TYR A 405 27.32 -12.85 -8.94
CA TYR A 405 26.71 -14.10 -8.44
C TYR A 405 27.72 -15.26 -8.39
N LYS A 406 28.66 -15.33 -9.34
CA LYS A 406 29.71 -16.36 -9.37
C LYS A 406 30.66 -16.25 -8.17
N LYS A 407 31.02 -15.03 -7.76
CA LYS A 407 31.94 -14.76 -6.61
C LYS A 407 31.33 -15.13 -5.25
N ARG A 408 30.00 -15.34 -5.14
CA ARG A 408 29.37 -15.74 -3.87
C ARG A 408 29.84 -17.14 -3.46
N SER A 409 30.02 -17.34 -2.14
CA SER A 409 30.42 -18.64 -1.58
C SER A 409 29.40 -19.73 -1.92
N LEU A 410 29.89 -20.96 -2.06
CA LEU A 410 29.03 -22.13 -2.33
C LEU A 410 27.98 -22.32 -1.22
N TRP A 411 28.35 -22.03 0.03
CA TRP A 411 27.43 -22.10 1.16
C TRP A 411 26.25 -21.12 1.02
N LYS A 412 26.50 -19.86 0.68
CA LYS A 412 25.43 -18.86 0.45
C LYS A 412 24.55 -19.26 -0.75
N LYS A 413 25.11 -19.84 -1.78
CA LYS A 413 24.35 -20.37 -2.94
C LYS A 413 23.46 -21.55 -2.52
N PHE A 414 23.98 -22.46 -1.70
CA PHE A 414 23.22 -23.58 -1.15
C PHE A 414 22.09 -23.11 -0.23
N VAL A 415 22.37 -22.17 0.70
CA VAL A 415 21.34 -21.57 1.58
C VAL A 415 20.24 -20.93 0.76
N GLY A 416 20.57 -20.15 -0.27
CA GLY A 416 19.58 -19.52 -1.16
C GLY A 416 18.73 -20.55 -1.92
N TRP A 417 19.35 -21.61 -2.44
CA TRP A 417 18.64 -22.70 -3.10
C TRP A 417 17.71 -23.45 -2.12
N PHE A 418 18.22 -23.79 -0.94
CA PHE A 418 17.44 -24.50 0.09
C PHE A 418 16.27 -23.65 0.60
N ALA A 419 16.53 -22.38 0.95
CA ALA A 419 15.50 -21.45 1.37
C ALA A 419 14.44 -21.23 0.28
N HIS A 420 14.83 -21.26 -1.01
CA HIS A 420 13.87 -21.21 -2.12
C HIS A 420 12.88 -22.39 -2.09
N LEU A 421 13.28 -23.58 -1.69
CA LEU A 421 12.37 -24.74 -1.57
C LEU A 421 11.31 -24.52 -0.49
N LEU A 422 11.62 -23.70 0.52
CA LEU A 422 10.72 -23.37 1.62
C LEU A 422 9.80 -22.17 1.31
N THR A 423 10.07 -21.43 0.23
CA THR A 423 9.29 -20.22 -0.13
C THR A 423 7.78 -20.42 -0.31
N PRO A 424 7.24 -21.61 -0.65
CA PRO A 424 5.80 -21.82 -0.63
C PRO A 424 5.16 -21.72 0.76
N PHE A 425 5.99 -21.80 1.82
CA PHE A 425 5.56 -21.78 3.23
C PHE A 425 6.00 -20.50 3.98
N LEU A 426 6.84 -19.66 3.35
CA LEU A 426 7.42 -18.43 3.89
C LEU A 426 6.71 -17.18 3.41
#